data_ddb99dcab62710168d9d50c92010e048
#
_entry.id   ddb99dcab62710168d9d50c92010e048
#
_cell.length_a   1.000
_cell.length_b   1.000
_cell.length_c   1.000
_cell.angle_alpha   90.00
_cell.angle_beta   90.00
_cell.angle_gamma   90.00
#
_symmetry.space_group_name_H-M   'P 1'
#
loop_
_entity.id
_entity.type
_entity.pdbx_description
1 polymer ?
#
loop_
_entity_poly.entity_id
_entity_poly.type
_entity_poly.pdbx_seq_one_letter_code
_entity_poly.pdbx_strand_id
1 'polypeptide(L)'
;MLPTPPASLTKVARRVEARLAEVMDAEHAKWSAFDPLLSTPYAEMRRLVLAGGKRLRPAFCQWGYVGLGGDIDDQLVVDAGAALELLHAFALFHDDIMDGSATRRGEPTTHTLAMQQHEANGYLGEARRFGEGVAILVGDLTYVYADELMMKAPPQAWAIWNLLRIELNIGQYLDVLGSATRERRREYTERICQYKSAKYTIERPLHLGATMAAPHIGPDVLTKLSAYGVPLGEAFQMRDDVLGAFGESDTTGKPVGDDLREGKPTPLLSIATTRATPAQMKVLDRVGRPDITESEIRNAQQVIKDCGALDALEDHITSLTASAVNAIKDAPITSQARDELIELAAYVSWRAV
;
A
#
# COMPACT_ATOMS: atom_id res chain seq x y z
N MET A 1 -3.20 24.87 -3.69
CA MET A 1 -4.47 24.10 -3.62
C MET A 1 -4.08 22.63 -3.78
N LEU A 2 -4.48 21.76 -2.88
CA LEU A 2 -4.16 20.32 -2.97
C LEU A 2 -4.88 19.73 -4.19
N PRO A 3 -4.26 18.81 -4.95
CA PRO A 3 -4.89 18.23 -6.13
C PRO A 3 -6.13 17.42 -5.74
N THR A 4 -7.23 17.63 -6.44
CA THR A 4 -8.43 16.80 -6.34
C THR A 4 -8.21 15.48 -7.08
N PRO A 5 -8.84 14.37 -6.63
CA PRO A 5 -8.74 13.10 -7.35
C PRO A 5 -9.18 13.26 -8.81
N PRO A 6 -8.41 12.72 -9.78
CA PRO A 6 -8.83 12.68 -11.17
C PRO A 6 -10.22 12.04 -11.34
N ALA A 7 -11.02 12.57 -12.28
CA ALA A 7 -12.35 12.03 -12.53
C ALA A 7 -12.31 10.55 -12.99
N SER A 8 -11.27 10.18 -13.71
CA SER A 8 -11.00 8.81 -14.13
C SER A 8 -10.76 7.88 -12.96
N LEU A 9 -9.96 8.31 -11.94
CA LEU A 9 -9.73 7.55 -10.72
C LEU A 9 -11.03 7.22 -10.00
N THR A 10 -11.96 8.19 -9.92
CA THR A 10 -13.29 7.97 -9.31
C THR A 10 -14.11 6.93 -10.09
N LYS A 11 -14.02 6.93 -11.44
CA LYS A 11 -14.71 5.94 -12.27
C LYS A 11 -14.14 4.53 -12.07
N VAL A 12 -12.81 4.40 -12.06
CA VAL A 12 -12.12 3.13 -11.77
C VAL A 12 -12.52 2.60 -10.39
N ALA A 13 -12.42 3.45 -9.36
CA ALA A 13 -12.76 3.09 -7.99
C ALA A 13 -14.17 2.53 -7.90
N ARG A 14 -15.16 3.21 -8.48
CA ARG A 14 -16.58 2.78 -8.45
C ARG A 14 -16.80 1.42 -9.11
N ARG A 15 -16.16 1.16 -10.27
CA ARG A 15 -16.28 -0.14 -10.97
C ARG A 15 -15.66 -1.28 -10.16
N VAL A 16 -14.48 -1.06 -9.61
CA VAL A 16 -13.76 -2.04 -8.79
C VAL A 16 -14.50 -2.31 -7.49
N GLU A 17 -15.03 -1.28 -6.83
CA GLU A 17 -15.81 -1.45 -5.60
C GLU A 17 -17.12 -2.21 -5.83
N ALA A 18 -17.80 -1.96 -6.94
CA ALA A 18 -18.97 -2.75 -7.30
C ALA A 18 -18.62 -4.24 -7.52
N ARG A 19 -17.49 -4.52 -8.18
CA ARG A 19 -17.02 -5.89 -8.39
C ARG A 19 -16.60 -6.57 -7.09
N LEU A 20 -15.90 -5.86 -6.22
CA LEU A 20 -15.51 -6.35 -4.90
C LEU A 20 -16.75 -6.68 -4.05
N ALA A 21 -17.76 -5.80 -4.04
CA ALA A 21 -19.01 -6.05 -3.33
C ALA A 21 -19.71 -7.30 -3.85
N GLU A 22 -19.83 -7.45 -5.17
CA GLU A 22 -20.43 -8.65 -5.80
C GLU A 22 -19.73 -9.94 -5.35
N VAL A 23 -18.40 -10.00 -5.42
CA VAL A 23 -17.63 -11.18 -5.03
C VAL A 23 -17.77 -11.46 -3.54
N MET A 24 -17.62 -10.45 -2.70
CA MET A 24 -17.68 -10.61 -1.24
C MET A 24 -19.08 -11.01 -0.77
N ASP A 25 -20.14 -10.45 -1.35
CA ASP A 25 -21.52 -10.79 -0.99
C ASP A 25 -21.87 -12.21 -1.44
N ALA A 26 -21.42 -12.64 -2.62
CA ALA A 26 -21.63 -14.00 -3.11
C ALA A 26 -20.94 -15.06 -2.22
N GLU A 27 -19.67 -14.84 -1.88
CA GLU A 27 -18.91 -15.77 -1.04
C GLU A 27 -19.41 -15.77 0.41
N HIS A 28 -19.78 -14.61 0.96
CA HIS A 28 -20.41 -14.53 2.27
C HIS A 28 -21.72 -15.34 2.31
N ALA A 29 -22.60 -15.16 1.34
CA ALA A 29 -23.87 -15.91 1.26
C ALA A 29 -23.64 -17.42 1.15
N LYS A 30 -22.72 -17.84 0.29
CA LYS A 30 -22.36 -19.25 0.06
C LYS A 30 -21.86 -19.92 1.34
N TRP A 31 -20.88 -19.33 2.02
CA TRP A 31 -20.25 -19.96 3.17
C TRP A 31 -21.07 -19.84 4.46
N SER A 32 -21.84 -18.76 4.64
CA SER A 32 -22.79 -18.64 5.76
C SER A 32 -23.96 -19.63 5.64
N ALA A 33 -24.33 -20.01 4.41
CA ALA A 33 -25.32 -21.08 4.19
C ALA A 33 -24.74 -22.47 4.48
N PHE A 34 -23.44 -22.67 4.30
CA PHE A 34 -22.76 -23.90 4.66
C PHE A 34 -22.61 -24.04 6.19
N ASP A 35 -22.14 -22.99 6.87
CA ASP A 35 -22.05 -22.92 8.32
C ASP A 35 -22.21 -21.46 8.80
N PRO A 36 -23.23 -21.14 9.65
CA PRO A 36 -23.41 -19.79 10.17
C PRO A 36 -22.20 -19.20 10.91
N LEU A 37 -21.33 -20.03 11.48
CA LEU A 37 -20.09 -19.59 12.14
C LEU A 37 -19.10 -18.91 11.16
N LEU A 38 -19.19 -19.22 9.88
CA LEU A 38 -18.37 -18.62 8.83
C LEU A 38 -18.81 -17.20 8.45
N SER A 39 -19.98 -16.74 8.93
CA SER A 39 -20.42 -15.36 8.66
C SER A 39 -19.42 -14.32 9.16
N THR A 40 -18.84 -14.52 10.34
CA THR A 40 -17.90 -13.55 10.94
C THR A 40 -16.65 -13.31 10.11
N PRO A 41 -15.86 -14.31 9.69
CA PRO A 41 -14.65 -14.05 8.89
C PRO A 41 -14.97 -13.39 7.54
N TYR A 42 -16.07 -13.74 6.89
CA TYR A 42 -16.49 -13.11 5.63
C TYR A 42 -16.99 -11.68 5.82
N ALA A 43 -17.69 -11.38 6.91
CA ALA A 43 -18.07 -10.02 7.26
C ALA A 43 -16.85 -9.13 7.52
N GLU A 44 -15.81 -9.64 8.20
CA GLU A 44 -14.56 -8.93 8.44
C GLU A 44 -13.78 -8.69 7.15
N MET A 45 -13.67 -9.68 6.27
CA MET A 45 -13.07 -9.53 4.95
C MET A 45 -13.78 -8.41 4.16
N ARG A 46 -15.11 -8.47 4.08
CA ARG A 46 -15.95 -7.47 3.42
C ARG A 46 -15.74 -6.08 4.02
N ARG A 47 -15.71 -5.97 5.35
CA ARG A 47 -15.54 -4.72 6.08
C ARG A 47 -14.23 -4.02 5.66
N LEU A 48 -13.08 -4.72 5.67
CA LEU A 48 -11.81 -4.13 5.31
C LEU A 48 -11.73 -3.81 3.80
N VAL A 49 -12.16 -4.74 2.95
CA VAL A 49 -12.09 -4.59 1.48
C VAL A 49 -12.92 -3.40 1.00
N LEU A 50 -14.10 -3.19 1.58
CA LEU A 50 -15.03 -2.11 1.21
C LEU A 50 -14.93 -0.86 2.11
N ALA A 51 -13.97 -0.79 3.04
CA ALA A 51 -13.76 0.39 3.90
C ALA A 51 -13.32 1.65 3.14
N GLY A 52 -13.37 1.64 1.81
CA GLY A 52 -12.90 2.71 0.96
C GLY A 52 -11.40 2.65 0.67
N GLY A 53 -10.91 3.65 -0.03
CA GLY A 53 -9.51 3.78 -0.43
C GLY A 53 -9.37 4.52 -1.75
N LYS A 54 -8.17 4.96 -2.05
CA LYS A 54 -7.88 5.74 -3.27
C LYS A 54 -7.88 4.88 -4.54
N ARG A 55 -7.87 3.54 -4.41
CA ARG A 55 -7.88 2.58 -5.52
C ARG A 55 -6.81 2.88 -6.59
N LEU A 56 -5.63 3.26 -6.15
CA LEU A 56 -4.52 3.62 -7.03
C LEU A 56 -4.01 2.42 -7.84
N ARG A 57 -3.85 1.25 -7.20
CA ARG A 57 -3.39 0.03 -7.88
C ARG A 57 -4.29 -0.36 -9.06
N PRO A 58 -5.62 -0.40 -8.89
CA PRO A 58 -6.54 -0.57 -10.01
C PRO A 58 -6.39 0.48 -11.10
N ALA A 59 -6.19 1.75 -10.74
CA ALA A 59 -6.03 2.82 -11.71
C ALA A 59 -4.77 2.65 -12.56
N PHE A 60 -3.62 2.35 -11.94
CA PHE A 60 -2.39 2.08 -12.68
C PHE A 60 -2.50 0.83 -13.56
N CYS A 61 -3.17 -0.22 -13.08
CA CYS A 61 -3.47 -1.41 -13.88
C CYS A 61 -4.34 -1.06 -15.09
N GLN A 62 -5.42 -0.32 -14.91
CA GLN A 62 -6.30 0.10 -16.00
C GLN A 62 -5.54 0.95 -17.02
N TRP A 63 -4.73 1.92 -16.60
CA TRP A 63 -4.01 2.77 -17.54
C TRP A 63 -2.84 2.07 -18.22
N GLY A 64 -2.26 1.04 -17.59
CA GLY A 64 -1.37 0.09 -18.26
C GLY A 64 -2.08 -0.68 -19.37
N TYR A 65 -3.28 -1.17 -19.09
CA TYR A 65 -4.11 -1.93 -20.03
C TYR A 65 -4.55 -1.07 -21.23
N VAL A 66 -5.14 0.08 -20.98
CA VAL A 66 -5.57 1.04 -22.01
C VAL A 66 -4.39 1.60 -22.81
N GLY A 67 -3.25 1.77 -22.14
CA GLY A 67 -2.02 2.25 -22.77
C GLY A 67 -1.50 1.35 -23.89
N LEU A 68 -1.75 0.06 -23.80
CA LEU A 68 -1.39 -0.94 -24.82
C LEU A 68 -2.58 -1.36 -25.71
N GLY A 69 -3.63 -0.55 -25.75
CA GLY A 69 -4.77 -0.74 -26.66
C GLY A 69 -5.90 -1.62 -26.12
N GLY A 70 -5.87 -1.96 -24.81
CA GLY A 70 -6.99 -2.64 -24.17
C GLY A 70 -8.23 -1.75 -24.06
N ASP A 71 -9.41 -2.38 -24.10
CA ASP A 71 -10.68 -1.66 -23.94
C ASP A 71 -10.89 -1.27 -22.47
N ILE A 72 -11.16 0.01 -22.23
CA ILE A 72 -11.40 0.56 -20.89
C ILE A 72 -12.59 -0.12 -20.18
N ASP A 73 -13.54 -0.64 -20.92
CA ASP A 73 -14.75 -1.28 -20.40
C ASP A 73 -14.64 -2.81 -20.26
N ASP A 74 -13.50 -3.41 -20.59
CA ASP A 74 -13.27 -4.84 -20.45
C ASP A 74 -13.40 -5.29 -18.99
N GLN A 75 -14.15 -6.37 -18.76
CA GLN A 75 -14.31 -6.98 -17.43
C GLN A 75 -12.97 -7.52 -16.90
N LEU A 76 -12.06 -7.95 -17.78
CA LEU A 76 -10.76 -8.49 -17.40
C LEU A 76 -9.93 -7.49 -16.57
N VAL A 77 -9.90 -6.21 -16.97
CA VAL A 77 -9.16 -5.17 -16.22
C VAL A 77 -9.85 -4.78 -14.93
N VAL A 78 -11.18 -4.90 -14.85
CA VAL A 78 -11.95 -4.70 -13.61
C VAL A 78 -11.65 -5.83 -12.61
N ASP A 79 -11.67 -7.09 -13.08
CA ASP A 79 -11.32 -8.26 -12.28
C ASP A 79 -9.88 -8.17 -11.75
N ALA A 80 -8.91 -7.77 -12.58
CA ALA A 80 -7.54 -7.53 -12.15
C ALA A 80 -7.42 -6.39 -11.14
N GLY A 81 -8.18 -5.31 -11.31
CA GLY A 81 -8.27 -4.21 -10.33
C GLY A 81 -8.82 -4.68 -8.99
N ALA A 82 -9.86 -5.50 -9.00
CA ALA A 82 -10.42 -6.11 -7.79
C ALA A 82 -9.44 -7.10 -7.15
N ALA A 83 -8.71 -7.89 -7.94
CA ALA A 83 -7.67 -8.79 -7.46
C ALA A 83 -6.54 -8.03 -6.73
N LEU A 84 -6.10 -6.90 -7.28
CA LEU A 84 -5.09 -6.02 -6.65
C LEU A 84 -5.57 -5.45 -5.31
N GLU A 85 -6.85 -5.15 -5.16
CA GLU A 85 -7.41 -4.65 -3.89
C GLU A 85 -7.61 -5.78 -2.87
N LEU A 86 -7.96 -7.00 -3.29
CA LEU A 86 -7.97 -8.17 -2.41
C LEU A 86 -6.56 -8.52 -1.93
N LEU A 87 -5.57 -8.49 -2.83
CA LEU A 87 -4.17 -8.67 -2.45
C LEU A 87 -3.71 -7.57 -1.48
N HIS A 88 -4.21 -6.34 -1.65
CA HIS A 88 -3.92 -5.26 -0.70
C HIS A 88 -4.57 -5.52 0.66
N ALA A 89 -5.80 -6.01 0.70
CA ALA A 89 -6.47 -6.38 1.95
C ALA A 89 -5.72 -7.51 2.68
N PHE A 90 -5.28 -8.55 1.95
CA PHE A 90 -4.38 -9.58 2.49
C PHE A 90 -3.14 -8.96 3.16
N ALA A 91 -2.44 -8.08 2.45
CA ALA A 91 -1.25 -7.43 2.99
C ALA A 91 -1.56 -6.62 4.25
N LEU A 92 -2.72 -5.92 4.31
CA LEU A 92 -3.15 -5.15 5.48
C LEU A 92 -3.50 -6.03 6.67
N PHE A 93 -4.21 -7.16 6.47
CA PHE A 93 -4.52 -8.10 7.57
C PHE A 93 -3.26 -8.63 8.25
N HIS A 94 -2.25 -8.98 7.44
CA HIS A 94 -1.00 -9.51 7.95
C HIS A 94 -0.09 -8.42 8.52
N ASP A 95 -0.02 -7.24 7.90
CA ASP A 95 0.74 -6.09 8.35
C ASP A 95 0.27 -5.64 9.76
N ASP A 96 -1.06 -5.56 9.98
CA ASP A 96 -1.64 -5.21 11.28
C ASP A 96 -1.19 -6.15 12.42
N ILE A 97 -1.02 -7.45 12.11
CA ILE A 97 -0.50 -8.42 13.08
C ILE A 97 1.00 -8.21 13.32
N MET A 98 1.78 -8.03 12.24
CA MET A 98 3.24 -7.88 12.31
C MET A 98 3.64 -6.61 13.04
N ASP A 99 2.89 -5.51 12.82
CA ASP A 99 3.11 -4.21 13.45
C ASP A 99 2.47 -4.12 14.86
N GLY A 100 1.57 -5.07 15.20
CA GLY A 100 0.79 -5.01 16.44
C GLY A 100 -0.21 -3.86 16.48
N SER A 101 -0.69 -3.41 15.32
CA SER A 101 -1.57 -2.26 15.19
C SER A 101 -2.97 -2.57 15.74
N ALA A 102 -3.38 -1.88 16.80
CA ALA A 102 -4.71 -2.08 17.41
C ALA A 102 -5.86 -1.51 16.55
N THR A 103 -5.58 -0.45 15.77
CA THR A 103 -6.58 0.25 14.97
C THR A 103 -6.08 0.51 13.54
N ARG A 104 -7.00 0.57 12.59
CA ARG A 104 -6.79 0.98 11.20
C ARG A 104 -7.96 1.85 10.73
N ARG A 105 -7.68 3.05 10.22
CA ARG A 105 -8.70 4.03 9.79
C ARG A 105 -9.73 4.36 10.90
N GLY A 106 -9.27 4.44 12.14
CA GLY A 106 -10.11 4.73 13.30
C GLY A 106 -10.93 3.54 13.84
N GLU A 107 -10.91 2.40 13.15
CA GLU A 107 -11.63 1.18 13.55
C GLU A 107 -10.65 0.12 14.10
N PRO A 108 -11.06 -0.77 15.01
CA PRO A 108 -10.23 -1.87 15.48
C PRO A 108 -9.82 -2.79 14.32
N THR A 109 -8.58 -3.29 14.38
CA THR A 109 -8.07 -4.29 13.43
C THR A 109 -8.73 -5.65 13.65
N THR A 110 -8.73 -6.52 12.64
CA THR A 110 -9.39 -7.82 12.70
C THR A 110 -8.86 -8.71 13.82
N HIS A 111 -7.54 -8.72 14.05
CA HIS A 111 -6.98 -9.50 15.16
C HIS A 111 -7.40 -8.95 16.52
N THR A 112 -7.53 -7.62 16.67
CA THR A 112 -8.04 -6.98 17.89
C THR A 112 -9.51 -7.31 18.14
N LEU A 113 -10.36 -7.23 17.10
CA LEU A 113 -11.78 -7.62 17.22
C LEU A 113 -11.95 -9.08 17.60
N ALA A 114 -11.21 -9.99 16.96
CA ALA A 114 -11.29 -11.41 17.27
C ALA A 114 -10.77 -11.73 18.69
N MET A 115 -9.70 -11.03 19.15
CA MET A 115 -9.23 -11.11 20.53
C MET A 115 -10.31 -10.69 21.53
N GLN A 116 -10.95 -9.54 21.30
CA GLN A 116 -12.06 -9.04 22.13
C GLN A 116 -13.25 -10.00 22.14
N GLN A 117 -13.59 -10.59 21.00
CA GLN A 117 -14.64 -11.62 20.90
C GLN A 117 -14.29 -12.88 21.71
N HIS A 118 -13.04 -13.31 21.66
CA HIS A 118 -12.56 -14.45 22.46
C HIS A 118 -12.75 -14.21 23.96
N GLU A 119 -12.34 -13.05 24.46
CA GLU A 119 -12.47 -12.65 25.85
C GLU A 119 -13.95 -12.54 26.28
N ALA A 120 -14.76 -11.86 25.47
CA ALA A 120 -16.19 -11.65 25.75
C ALA A 120 -16.99 -12.96 25.82
N ASN A 121 -16.61 -13.98 25.03
CA ASN A 121 -17.29 -15.27 25.03
C ASN A 121 -16.65 -16.31 25.98
N GLY A 122 -15.58 -15.95 26.68
CA GLY A 122 -14.89 -16.85 27.60
C GLY A 122 -14.30 -18.10 26.91
N TYR A 123 -13.79 -17.93 25.68
CA TYR A 123 -13.17 -19.04 24.93
C TYR A 123 -11.90 -19.53 25.62
N LEU A 124 -11.52 -20.78 25.37
CA LEU A 124 -10.32 -21.37 25.96
C LEU A 124 -9.05 -20.95 25.20
N GLY A 125 -7.97 -20.82 25.90
CA GLY A 125 -6.65 -20.50 25.36
C GLY A 125 -6.30 -19.01 25.44
N GLU A 126 -5.29 -18.60 24.68
CA GLU A 126 -4.78 -17.23 24.66
C GLU A 126 -5.53 -16.38 23.65
N ALA A 127 -6.22 -15.34 24.11
CA ALA A 127 -7.04 -14.46 23.27
C ALA A 127 -6.25 -13.81 22.12
N ARG A 128 -5.02 -13.35 22.38
CA ARG A 128 -4.14 -12.77 21.37
C ARG A 128 -3.85 -13.75 20.24
N ARG A 129 -3.47 -15.01 20.58
CA ARG A 129 -3.20 -16.06 19.58
C ARG A 129 -4.43 -16.39 18.74
N PHE A 130 -5.60 -16.42 19.37
CA PHE A 130 -6.85 -16.61 18.65
C PHE A 130 -7.08 -15.47 17.65
N GLY A 131 -6.92 -14.20 18.09
CA GLY A 131 -7.09 -13.03 17.24
C GLY A 131 -6.13 -13.02 16.05
N GLU A 132 -4.84 -13.26 16.29
CA GLU A 132 -3.82 -13.36 15.24
C GLU A 132 -4.14 -14.50 14.26
N GLY A 133 -4.54 -15.67 14.74
CA GLY A 133 -4.91 -16.81 13.92
C GLY A 133 -6.12 -16.53 13.02
N VAL A 134 -7.16 -15.87 13.54
CA VAL A 134 -8.32 -15.45 12.73
C VAL A 134 -7.91 -14.47 11.63
N ALA A 135 -7.12 -13.46 11.96
CA ALA A 135 -6.68 -12.45 10.98
C ALA A 135 -5.77 -13.04 9.89
N ILE A 136 -4.89 -14.00 10.24
CA ILE A 136 -4.10 -14.75 9.25
C ILE A 136 -5.01 -15.47 8.26
N LEU A 137 -6.00 -16.23 8.75
CA LEU A 137 -6.91 -16.99 7.89
C LEU A 137 -7.78 -16.09 7.01
N VAL A 138 -8.26 -14.97 7.54
CA VAL A 138 -9.02 -13.98 6.75
C VAL A 138 -8.13 -13.36 5.66
N GLY A 139 -6.87 -13.07 5.98
CA GLY A 139 -5.88 -12.62 5.00
C GLY A 139 -5.66 -13.67 3.91
N ASP A 140 -5.42 -14.92 4.27
CA ASP A 140 -5.20 -16.01 3.31
C ASP A 140 -6.41 -16.22 2.38
N LEU A 141 -7.64 -16.13 2.90
CA LEU A 141 -8.85 -16.18 2.07
C LEU A 141 -8.88 -15.05 1.04
N THR A 142 -8.54 -13.80 1.43
CA THR A 142 -8.48 -12.69 0.47
C THR A 142 -7.42 -12.91 -0.61
N TYR A 143 -6.29 -13.53 -0.25
CA TYR A 143 -5.24 -13.88 -1.19
C TYR A 143 -5.70 -14.93 -2.23
N VAL A 144 -6.45 -15.94 -1.79
CA VAL A 144 -7.03 -16.97 -2.68
C VAL A 144 -8.05 -16.36 -3.63
N TYR A 145 -8.96 -15.51 -3.14
CA TYR A 145 -9.94 -14.84 -4.00
C TYR A 145 -9.30 -13.84 -4.98
N ALA A 146 -8.16 -13.24 -4.62
CA ALA A 146 -7.40 -12.44 -5.56
C ALA A 146 -6.88 -13.27 -6.74
N ASP A 147 -6.39 -14.50 -6.50
CA ASP A 147 -5.96 -15.42 -7.55
C ASP A 147 -7.16 -15.89 -8.41
N GLU A 148 -8.30 -16.14 -7.80
CA GLU A 148 -9.52 -16.54 -8.52
C GLU A 148 -9.95 -15.48 -9.55
N LEU A 149 -9.91 -14.20 -9.18
CA LEU A 149 -10.20 -13.09 -10.11
C LEU A 149 -9.19 -12.99 -11.25
N MET A 150 -7.95 -13.42 -11.03
CA MET A 150 -6.90 -13.41 -12.04
C MET A 150 -6.96 -14.62 -13.00
N MET A 151 -7.78 -15.63 -12.78
CA MET A 151 -7.78 -16.89 -13.55
C MET A 151 -7.95 -16.73 -15.06
N LYS A 152 -8.63 -15.64 -15.50
CA LYS A 152 -8.83 -15.36 -16.93
C LYS A 152 -7.69 -14.56 -17.58
N ALA A 153 -6.73 -14.10 -16.78
CA ALA A 153 -5.59 -13.34 -17.28
C ALA A 153 -4.65 -14.24 -18.11
N PRO A 154 -3.99 -13.70 -19.15
CA PRO A 154 -3.05 -14.47 -19.95
C PRO A 154 -1.85 -14.93 -19.11
N PRO A 155 -1.18 -16.05 -19.49
CA PRO A 155 -0.07 -16.61 -18.71
C PRO A 155 1.09 -15.63 -18.47
N GLN A 156 1.34 -14.71 -19.39
CA GLN A 156 2.36 -13.67 -19.25
C GLN A 156 2.03 -12.67 -18.13
N ALA A 157 0.75 -12.34 -17.95
CA ALA A 157 0.28 -11.48 -16.85
C ALA A 157 0.43 -12.19 -15.50
N TRP A 158 0.27 -13.52 -15.46
CA TRP A 158 0.55 -14.33 -14.27
C TRP A 158 2.02 -14.26 -13.82
N ALA A 159 2.96 -14.16 -14.75
CA ALA A 159 4.37 -13.95 -14.39
C ALA A 159 4.57 -12.61 -13.66
N ILE A 160 3.91 -11.53 -14.12
CA ILE A 160 3.93 -10.22 -13.45
C ILE A 160 3.21 -10.28 -12.10
N TRP A 161 2.04 -10.93 -12.04
CA TRP A 161 1.27 -11.14 -10.82
C TRP A 161 2.08 -11.88 -9.74
N ASN A 162 2.79 -12.95 -10.12
CA ASN A 162 3.67 -13.68 -9.21
C ASN A 162 4.86 -12.84 -8.75
N LEU A 163 5.50 -12.11 -9.67
CA LEU A 163 6.64 -11.25 -9.35
C LEU A 163 6.23 -10.13 -8.37
N LEU A 164 5.09 -9.50 -8.58
CA LEU A 164 4.52 -8.49 -7.69
C LEU A 164 4.40 -9.02 -6.26
N ARG A 165 3.84 -10.23 -6.10
CA ARG A 165 3.64 -10.86 -4.78
C ARG A 165 4.95 -11.25 -4.11
N ILE A 166 5.91 -11.78 -4.86
CA ILE A 166 7.24 -12.10 -4.36
C ILE A 166 7.94 -10.83 -3.86
N GLU A 167 7.95 -9.78 -4.68
CA GLU A 167 8.59 -8.50 -4.35
C GLU A 167 7.95 -7.84 -3.12
N LEU A 168 6.60 -7.87 -3.00
CA LEU A 168 5.89 -7.39 -1.82
C LEU A 168 6.33 -8.12 -0.55
N ASN A 169 6.38 -9.45 -0.57
CA ASN A 169 6.78 -10.24 0.60
C ASN A 169 8.25 -10.02 0.98
N ILE A 170 9.15 -9.86 -0.01
CA ILE A 170 10.55 -9.49 0.24
C ILE A 170 10.61 -8.11 0.92
N GLY A 171 9.87 -7.13 0.40
CA GLY A 171 9.80 -5.79 0.97
C GLY A 171 9.27 -5.79 2.41
N GLN A 172 8.21 -6.57 2.68
CA GLN A 172 7.64 -6.73 4.02
C GLN A 172 8.63 -7.39 4.99
N TYR A 173 9.34 -8.44 4.56
CA TYR A 173 10.37 -9.07 5.39
C TYR A 173 11.48 -8.08 5.77
N LEU A 174 11.94 -7.27 4.79
CA LEU A 174 12.95 -6.24 5.05
C LEU A 174 12.43 -5.17 6.03
N ASP A 175 11.16 -4.80 5.95
CA ASP A 175 10.55 -3.82 6.85
C ASP A 175 10.50 -4.34 8.30
N VAL A 176 9.99 -5.55 8.50
CA VAL A 176 9.95 -6.21 9.82
C VAL A 176 11.36 -6.35 10.41
N LEU A 177 12.33 -6.82 9.61
CA LEU A 177 13.71 -6.95 10.05
C LEU A 177 14.33 -5.58 10.36
N GLY A 178 14.08 -4.59 9.49
CA GLY A 178 14.60 -3.23 9.64
C GLY A 178 14.07 -2.53 10.90
N SER A 179 12.80 -2.74 11.24
CA SER A 179 12.20 -2.25 12.48
C SER A 179 12.83 -2.93 13.69
N ALA A 180 12.97 -4.26 13.67
CA ALA A 180 13.56 -5.02 14.76
C ALA A 180 15.04 -4.70 15.00
N THR A 181 15.81 -4.43 13.95
CA THR A 181 17.24 -4.10 14.02
C THR A 181 17.53 -2.61 14.11
N ARG A 182 16.50 -1.76 14.04
CA ARG A 182 16.58 -0.29 13.99
C ARG A 182 17.47 0.18 12.86
N GLU A 183 17.25 -0.40 11.69
CA GLU A 183 18.02 -0.08 10.50
C GLU A 183 17.75 1.37 10.06
N ARG A 184 18.82 2.13 9.78
CA ARG A 184 18.78 3.54 9.41
C ARG A 184 19.60 3.86 8.16
N ARG A 185 20.30 2.87 7.59
CA ARG A 185 21.11 3.08 6.39
C ARG A 185 20.23 3.39 5.20
N ARG A 186 20.63 4.40 4.45
CA ARG A 186 19.88 4.91 3.30
C ARG A 186 19.54 3.81 2.29
N GLU A 187 20.51 3.03 1.88
CA GLU A 187 20.36 1.96 0.89
C GLU A 187 19.33 0.89 1.33
N TYR A 188 19.21 0.66 2.64
CA TYR A 188 18.26 -0.29 3.17
C TYR A 188 16.83 0.26 3.18
N THR A 189 16.67 1.50 3.64
CA THR A 189 15.36 2.16 3.66
C THR A 189 14.81 2.41 2.25
N GLU A 190 15.69 2.74 1.28
CA GLU A 190 15.32 2.85 -0.13
C GLU A 190 14.85 1.51 -0.71
N ARG A 191 15.49 0.37 -0.35
CA ARG A 191 15.01 -0.96 -0.77
C ARG A 191 13.63 -1.28 -0.22
N ILE A 192 13.37 -1.00 1.06
CA ILE A 192 12.02 -1.20 1.62
C ILE A 192 11.02 -0.36 0.84
N CYS A 193 11.28 0.93 0.66
CA CYS A 193 10.44 1.84 -0.10
C CYS A 193 10.15 1.28 -1.50
N GLN A 194 11.16 0.79 -2.19
CA GLN A 194 11.03 0.26 -3.55
C GLN A 194 10.22 -1.04 -3.60
N TYR A 195 10.53 -2.03 -2.76
CA TYR A 195 9.93 -3.36 -2.86
C TYR A 195 8.59 -3.47 -2.15
N LYS A 196 8.46 -2.91 -0.94
CA LYS A 196 7.19 -2.93 -0.19
C LYS A 196 6.13 -2.04 -0.84
N SER A 197 6.52 -0.91 -1.46
CA SER A 197 5.56 0.11 -1.85
C SER A 197 5.62 0.51 -3.32
N ALA A 198 6.75 0.98 -3.84
CA ALA A 198 6.85 1.57 -5.18
C ALA A 198 6.46 0.58 -6.27
N LYS A 199 7.10 -0.58 -6.29
CA LYS A 199 6.83 -1.64 -7.26
C LYS A 199 5.41 -2.19 -7.11
N TYR A 200 5.02 -2.46 -5.88
CA TYR A 200 3.72 -3.03 -5.54
C TYR A 200 2.55 -2.11 -5.87
N THR A 201 2.69 -0.82 -5.64
CA THR A 201 1.58 0.14 -5.78
C THR A 201 1.45 0.70 -7.18
N ILE A 202 2.54 0.89 -7.91
CA ILE A 202 2.54 1.60 -9.20
C ILE A 202 3.16 0.77 -10.31
N GLU A 203 4.43 0.36 -10.21
CA GLU A 203 5.15 -0.28 -11.32
C GLU A 203 4.49 -1.59 -11.75
N ARG A 204 4.29 -2.53 -10.83
CA ARG A 204 3.75 -3.84 -11.17
C ARG A 204 2.26 -3.83 -11.57
N PRO A 205 1.37 -3.05 -10.95
CA PRO A 205 0.02 -2.86 -11.49
C PRO A 205 0.01 -2.32 -12.92
N LEU A 206 0.87 -1.34 -13.22
CA LEU A 206 1.03 -0.80 -14.59
C LEU A 206 1.51 -1.87 -15.58
N HIS A 207 2.53 -2.67 -15.20
CA HIS A 207 3.01 -3.80 -15.99
C HIS A 207 1.95 -4.88 -16.16
N LEU A 208 1.19 -5.20 -15.11
CA LEU A 208 0.12 -6.19 -15.15
C LEU A 208 -0.92 -5.82 -16.21
N GLY A 209 -1.42 -4.58 -16.15
CA GLY A 209 -2.36 -4.08 -17.16
C GLY A 209 -1.78 -4.11 -18.56
N ALA A 210 -0.56 -3.61 -18.75
CA ALA A 210 0.12 -3.60 -20.04
C ALA A 210 0.29 -5.01 -20.63
N THR A 211 0.70 -5.98 -19.80
CA THR A 211 0.89 -7.38 -20.22
C THR A 211 -0.44 -8.09 -20.47
N MET A 212 -1.51 -7.71 -19.79
CA MET A 212 -2.86 -8.25 -20.07
C MET A 212 -3.38 -7.80 -21.42
N ALA A 213 -3.17 -6.53 -21.80
CA ALA A 213 -3.57 -6.00 -23.12
C ALA A 213 -2.68 -6.53 -24.26
N ALA A 214 -1.38 -6.65 -23.99
CA ALA A 214 -0.39 -7.10 -24.98
C ALA A 214 0.52 -8.20 -24.38
N PRO A 215 0.08 -9.48 -24.38
CA PRO A 215 0.82 -10.57 -23.74
C PRO A 215 2.25 -10.78 -24.25
N HIS A 216 2.54 -10.36 -25.47
CA HIS A 216 3.87 -10.48 -26.11
C HIS A 216 4.64 -9.15 -26.14
N ILE A 217 4.30 -8.23 -25.22
CA ILE A 217 4.97 -6.93 -25.09
C ILE A 217 6.49 -7.11 -24.89
N GLY A 218 7.28 -6.34 -25.64
CA GLY A 218 8.74 -6.38 -25.52
C GLY A 218 9.25 -5.81 -24.20
N PRO A 219 10.40 -6.28 -23.69
CA PRO A 219 10.98 -5.81 -22.43
C PRO A 219 11.27 -4.30 -22.44
N ASP A 220 11.56 -3.71 -23.59
CA ASP A 220 11.82 -2.27 -23.72
C ASP A 220 10.64 -1.41 -23.33
N VAL A 221 9.41 -1.86 -23.62
CA VAL A 221 8.19 -1.13 -23.22
C VAL A 221 8.01 -1.20 -21.71
N LEU A 222 8.17 -2.38 -21.11
CA LEU A 222 8.10 -2.54 -19.65
C LEU A 222 9.19 -1.71 -18.95
N THR A 223 10.39 -1.62 -19.52
CA THR A 223 11.47 -0.77 -19.00
C THR A 223 11.08 0.72 -18.99
N LYS A 224 10.40 1.20 -20.04
CA LYS A 224 9.89 2.58 -20.09
C LYS A 224 8.78 2.83 -19.09
N LEU A 225 7.90 1.85 -18.88
CA LEU A 225 6.88 1.91 -17.84
C LEU A 225 7.51 1.88 -16.43
N SER A 226 8.59 1.12 -16.22
CA SER A 226 9.37 1.14 -14.97
C SER A 226 10.02 2.50 -14.71
N ALA A 227 10.52 3.17 -15.75
CA ALA A 227 11.12 4.50 -15.63
C ALA A 227 10.12 5.57 -15.15
N TYR A 228 8.82 5.33 -15.32
CA TYR A 228 7.74 6.10 -14.71
C TYR A 228 7.36 5.53 -13.34
N GLY A 229 7.12 4.22 -13.27
CA GLY A 229 6.46 3.58 -12.13
C GLY A 229 7.31 3.54 -10.87
N VAL A 230 8.63 3.29 -10.99
CA VAL A 230 9.53 3.21 -9.83
C VAL A 230 9.69 4.58 -9.15
N PRO A 231 10.13 5.66 -9.82
CA PRO A 231 10.32 6.93 -9.15
C PRO A 231 9.00 7.50 -8.61
N LEU A 232 7.88 7.33 -9.33
CA LEU A 232 6.60 7.77 -8.81
C LEU A 232 6.15 6.98 -7.57
N GLY A 233 6.43 5.68 -7.55
CA GLY A 233 6.13 4.83 -6.40
C GLY A 233 6.99 5.14 -5.18
N GLU A 234 8.24 5.50 -5.38
CA GLU A 234 9.12 6.01 -4.32
C GLU A 234 8.61 7.35 -3.77
N ALA A 235 8.24 8.30 -4.65
CA ALA A 235 7.64 9.55 -4.25
C ALA A 235 6.32 9.35 -3.46
N PHE A 236 5.49 8.39 -3.89
CA PHE A 236 4.27 8.00 -3.18
C PHE A 236 4.56 7.53 -1.75
N GLN A 237 5.52 6.60 -1.58
CA GLN A 237 5.86 6.09 -0.25
C GLN A 237 6.49 7.17 0.63
N MET A 238 7.41 7.96 0.09
CA MET A 238 8.02 9.06 0.84
C MET A 238 6.97 10.09 1.30
N ARG A 239 5.92 10.32 0.51
CA ARG A 239 4.77 11.13 0.93
C ARG A 239 4.00 10.47 2.08
N ASP A 240 3.79 9.16 2.04
CA ASP A 240 3.17 8.43 3.15
C ASP A 240 4.05 8.49 4.42
N ASP A 241 5.37 8.42 4.31
CA ASP A 241 6.30 8.56 5.43
C ASP A 241 6.22 9.96 6.08
N VAL A 242 6.07 11.02 5.27
CA VAL A 242 5.82 12.37 5.79
C VAL A 242 4.50 12.41 6.56
N LEU A 243 3.46 11.82 6.01
CA LEU A 243 2.14 11.76 6.65
C LEU A 243 2.15 10.88 7.91
N GLY A 244 2.86 9.76 7.92
CA GLY A 244 3.04 8.90 9.08
C GLY A 244 3.80 9.57 10.24
N ALA A 245 4.73 10.47 9.90
CA ALA A 245 5.50 11.21 10.88
C ALA A 245 4.81 12.49 11.36
N PHE A 246 4.06 13.20 10.51
CA PHE A 246 3.56 14.57 10.77
C PHE A 246 2.05 14.76 10.51
N GLY A 247 1.39 13.79 9.89
CA GLY A 247 -0.03 13.89 9.54
C GLY A 247 -0.93 13.94 10.80
N GLU A 248 -2.03 14.68 10.71
CA GLU A 248 -3.03 14.75 11.77
C GLU A 248 -3.86 13.46 11.82
N SER A 249 -4.29 13.06 13.03
CA SER A 249 -5.05 11.82 13.25
C SER A 249 -6.36 11.78 12.44
N ASP A 250 -7.05 12.92 12.32
CA ASP A 250 -8.30 13.05 11.56
C ASP A 250 -8.09 12.79 10.06
N THR A 251 -6.86 12.96 9.60
CA THR A 251 -6.46 12.81 8.20
C THR A 251 -5.90 11.43 7.89
N THR A 252 -5.10 10.86 8.81
CA THR A 252 -4.41 9.58 8.60
C THR A 252 -5.19 8.37 9.13
N GLY A 253 -6.13 8.60 10.06
CA GLY A 253 -6.81 7.54 10.80
C GLY A 253 -5.91 6.75 11.74
N LYS A 254 -4.68 7.27 12.00
CA LYS A 254 -3.70 6.74 12.95
C LYS A 254 -3.25 7.84 13.91
N PRO A 255 -2.70 7.51 15.09
CA PRO A 255 -2.11 8.49 15.98
C PRO A 255 -1.01 9.31 15.29
N VAL A 256 -0.89 10.61 15.63
CA VAL A 256 0.18 11.46 15.08
C VAL A 256 1.55 10.87 15.42
N GLY A 257 2.42 10.74 14.42
CA GLY A 257 3.77 10.21 14.59
C GLY A 257 3.84 8.69 14.83
N ASP A 258 2.86 7.94 14.36
CA ASP A 258 2.78 6.49 14.53
C ASP A 258 4.03 5.77 13.95
N ASP A 259 4.49 6.16 12.77
CA ASP A 259 5.72 5.61 12.18
C ASP A 259 6.98 5.86 13.02
N LEU A 260 7.02 6.99 13.76
CA LEU A 260 8.10 7.26 14.71
C LEU A 260 7.96 6.42 15.98
N ARG A 261 6.74 6.15 16.42
CA ARG A 261 6.45 5.27 17.55
C ARG A 261 6.87 3.85 17.26
N GLU A 262 6.49 3.32 16.10
CA GLU A 262 6.87 2.00 15.62
C GLU A 262 8.36 1.91 15.25
N GLY A 263 9.00 3.04 14.97
CA GLY A 263 10.41 3.11 14.59
C GLY A 263 10.67 2.60 13.18
N LYS A 264 9.71 2.76 12.27
CA LYS A 264 9.83 2.29 10.89
C LYS A 264 11.09 2.78 10.20
N PRO A 265 11.77 1.91 9.45
CA PRO A 265 13.00 2.26 8.72
C PRO A 265 12.65 3.04 7.44
N THR A 266 12.29 4.32 7.59
CA THR A 266 11.87 5.19 6.47
C THR A 266 13.03 6.00 5.89
N PRO A 267 12.99 6.41 4.61
CA PRO A 267 13.90 7.37 4.02
C PRO A 267 14.00 8.68 4.82
N LEU A 268 12.86 9.18 5.34
CA LEU A 268 12.82 10.38 6.19
C LEU A 268 13.73 10.25 7.41
N LEU A 269 13.60 9.15 8.14
CA LEU A 269 14.39 8.92 9.35
C LEU A 269 15.86 8.65 9.03
N SER A 270 16.15 8.01 7.90
CA SER A 270 17.52 7.82 7.40
C SER A 270 18.21 9.16 7.09
N ILE A 271 17.52 10.07 6.41
CA ILE A 271 18.05 11.43 6.14
C ILE A 271 18.27 12.19 7.46
N ALA A 272 17.30 12.11 8.38
CA ALA A 272 17.41 12.78 9.67
C ALA A 272 18.63 12.31 10.47
N THR A 273 18.86 11.01 10.58
CA THR A 273 20.01 10.46 11.30
C THR A 273 21.36 10.83 10.66
N THR A 274 21.39 10.98 9.33
CA THR A 274 22.61 11.38 8.60
C THR A 274 22.95 12.86 8.82
N ARG A 275 21.94 13.72 9.01
CA ARG A 275 22.11 15.17 9.14
C ARG A 275 22.16 15.66 10.58
N ALA A 276 21.73 14.84 11.53
CA ALA A 276 21.59 15.21 12.94
C ALA A 276 22.95 15.49 13.60
N THR A 277 22.99 16.53 14.43
CA THR A 277 24.10 16.78 15.37
C THR A 277 24.12 15.71 16.47
N PRO A 278 25.23 15.52 17.22
CA PRO A 278 25.27 14.58 18.34
C PRO A 278 24.20 14.79 19.41
N ALA A 279 23.74 16.04 19.62
CA ALA A 279 22.65 16.35 20.53
C ALA A 279 21.29 15.89 19.97
N GLN A 280 21.06 16.11 18.68
CA GLN A 280 19.85 15.68 17.99
C GLN A 280 19.77 14.16 17.86
N MET A 281 20.91 13.47 17.65
CA MET A 281 20.94 12.01 17.62
C MET A 281 20.41 11.37 18.90
N LYS A 282 20.69 11.95 20.07
CA LYS A 282 20.13 11.45 21.36
C LYS A 282 18.61 11.47 21.38
N VAL A 283 17.98 12.41 20.71
CA VAL A 283 16.51 12.48 20.56
C VAL A 283 16.04 11.39 19.58
N LEU A 284 16.69 11.27 18.42
CA LEU A 284 16.32 10.27 17.41
C LEU A 284 16.55 8.83 17.89
N ASP A 285 17.46 8.60 18.83
CA ASP A 285 17.71 7.28 19.44
C ASP A 285 16.53 6.77 20.29
N ARG A 286 15.57 7.64 20.64
CA ARG A 286 14.33 7.26 21.32
C ARG A 286 13.27 6.70 20.37
N VAL A 287 13.34 7.04 19.07
CA VAL A 287 12.39 6.58 18.05
C VAL A 287 12.39 5.04 17.97
N GLY A 288 11.20 4.45 18.03
CA GLY A 288 10.99 3.00 18.03
C GLY A 288 11.31 2.30 19.37
N ARG A 289 11.41 3.04 20.47
CA ARG A 289 11.49 2.44 21.81
C ARG A 289 10.08 2.14 22.33
N PRO A 290 9.84 0.97 22.96
CA PRO A 290 8.50 0.63 23.47
C PRO A 290 7.93 1.61 24.50
N ASP A 291 8.81 2.33 25.18
CA ASP A 291 8.50 3.30 26.23
C ASP A 291 8.53 4.77 25.74
N ILE A 292 8.57 5.00 24.43
CA ILE A 292 8.60 6.34 23.86
C ILE A 292 7.30 7.13 24.22
N THR A 293 7.48 8.33 24.68
CA THR A 293 6.37 9.22 25.08
C THR A 293 5.95 10.15 23.95
N GLU A 294 4.72 10.71 24.04
CA GLU A 294 4.23 11.72 23.10
C GLU A 294 5.13 12.96 23.03
N SER A 295 5.75 13.35 24.16
CA SER A 295 6.70 14.46 24.18
C SER A 295 7.98 14.14 23.40
N GLU A 296 8.47 12.91 23.50
CA GLU A 296 9.66 12.47 22.75
C GLU A 296 9.38 12.37 21.26
N ILE A 297 8.16 11.96 20.86
CA ILE A 297 7.74 11.96 19.46
C ILE A 297 7.74 13.38 18.91
N ARG A 298 7.13 14.36 19.63
CA ARG A 298 7.16 15.76 19.22
C ARG A 298 8.58 16.31 19.13
N ASN A 299 9.46 15.93 20.05
CA ASN A 299 10.87 16.34 20.00
C ASN A 299 11.58 15.73 18.77
N ALA A 300 11.31 14.46 18.43
CA ALA A 300 11.84 13.83 17.23
C ALA A 300 11.34 14.51 15.94
N GLN A 301 10.04 14.84 15.88
CA GLN A 301 9.47 15.62 14.77
C GLN A 301 10.15 16.98 14.62
N GLN A 302 10.42 17.68 15.73
CA GLN A 302 11.13 18.97 15.69
C GLN A 302 12.58 18.81 15.20
N VAL A 303 13.29 17.78 15.65
CA VAL A 303 14.65 17.47 15.18
C VAL A 303 14.66 17.18 13.69
N ILE A 304 13.70 16.39 13.16
CA ILE A 304 13.60 16.09 11.73
C ILE A 304 13.44 17.37 10.90
N LYS A 305 12.66 18.35 11.39
CA LYS A 305 12.53 19.67 10.76
C LYS A 305 13.84 20.47 10.87
N ASP A 306 14.39 20.60 12.07
CA ASP A 306 15.55 21.47 12.35
C ASP A 306 16.83 21.00 11.65
N CYS A 307 17.01 19.70 11.43
CA CYS A 307 18.14 19.17 10.66
C CYS A 307 17.94 19.25 9.13
N GLY A 308 16.78 19.76 8.66
CA GLY A 308 16.45 19.92 7.24
C GLY A 308 16.16 18.59 6.53
N ALA A 309 15.81 17.53 7.28
CA ALA A 309 15.51 16.23 6.68
C ALA A 309 14.16 16.24 5.95
N LEU A 310 13.16 16.93 6.51
CA LEU A 310 11.85 17.08 5.88
C LEU A 310 11.95 17.80 4.54
N ASP A 311 12.64 18.95 4.50
CA ASP A 311 12.81 19.74 3.28
C ASP A 311 13.55 18.93 2.20
N ALA A 312 14.60 18.19 2.59
CA ALA A 312 15.34 17.35 1.66
C ALA A 312 14.49 16.20 1.09
N LEU A 313 13.57 15.63 1.88
CA LEU A 313 12.66 14.61 1.39
C LEU A 313 11.61 15.20 0.45
N GLU A 314 11.08 16.39 0.74
CA GLU A 314 10.14 17.11 -0.13
C GLU A 314 10.77 17.46 -1.49
N ASP A 315 12.01 17.94 -1.51
CA ASP A 315 12.78 18.19 -2.73
C ASP A 315 12.97 16.89 -3.53
N HIS A 316 13.23 15.78 -2.83
CA HIS A 316 13.40 14.47 -3.47
C HIS A 316 12.10 13.96 -4.08
N ILE A 317 10.97 14.05 -3.39
CA ILE A 317 9.63 13.73 -3.91
C ILE A 317 9.36 14.54 -5.19
N THR A 318 9.68 15.84 -5.19
CA THR A 318 9.52 16.72 -6.35
C THR A 318 10.33 16.23 -7.55
N SER A 319 11.61 15.91 -7.30
CA SER A 319 12.53 15.42 -8.33
C SER A 319 12.10 14.08 -8.93
N LEU A 320 11.70 13.14 -8.10
CA LEU A 320 11.19 11.82 -8.51
C LEU A 320 9.91 11.94 -9.35
N THR A 321 8.99 12.80 -8.92
CA THR A 321 7.74 13.07 -9.67
C THR A 321 8.02 13.66 -11.04
N ALA A 322 8.93 14.64 -11.12
CA ALA A 322 9.33 15.24 -12.39
C ALA A 322 9.99 14.22 -13.33
N SER A 323 10.84 13.34 -12.78
CA SER A 323 11.49 12.26 -13.53
C SER A 323 10.46 11.29 -14.09
N ALA A 324 9.47 10.85 -13.29
CA ALA A 324 8.39 9.99 -13.73
C ALA A 324 7.57 10.62 -14.85
N VAL A 325 7.14 11.88 -14.67
CA VAL A 325 6.35 12.61 -15.69
C VAL A 325 7.14 12.75 -16.99
N ASN A 326 8.44 12.99 -16.94
CA ASN A 326 9.25 13.07 -18.16
C ASN A 326 9.39 11.70 -18.83
N ALA A 327 9.58 10.62 -18.08
CA ALA A 327 9.71 9.27 -18.64
C ALA A 327 8.46 8.81 -19.37
N ILE A 328 7.26 9.13 -18.88
CA ILE A 328 6.01 8.67 -19.50
C ILE A 328 5.67 9.40 -20.81
N LYS A 329 6.19 10.61 -21.03
CA LYS A 329 5.97 11.37 -22.26
C LYS A 329 6.43 10.60 -23.50
N ASP A 330 7.55 9.89 -23.39
CA ASP A 330 8.17 9.14 -24.49
C ASP A 330 7.82 7.63 -24.47
N ALA A 331 6.94 7.20 -23.59
CA ALA A 331 6.51 5.81 -23.54
C ALA A 331 5.60 5.48 -24.74
N PRO A 332 5.72 4.28 -25.35
CA PRO A 332 4.94 3.85 -26.50
C PRO A 332 3.54 3.38 -26.07
N ILE A 333 2.76 4.29 -25.51
CA ILE A 333 1.39 4.05 -25.02
C ILE A 333 0.41 5.03 -25.69
N THR A 334 -0.88 4.74 -25.59
CA THR A 334 -1.92 5.65 -26.10
C THR A 334 -1.82 7.03 -25.46
N SER A 335 -2.21 8.09 -26.20
CA SER A 335 -2.23 9.46 -25.67
C SER A 335 -3.15 9.58 -24.45
N GLN A 336 -4.32 8.94 -24.50
CA GLN A 336 -5.26 8.92 -23.38
C GLN A 336 -4.61 8.38 -22.08
N ALA A 337 -3.97 7.24 -22.15
CA ALA A 337 -3.32 6.66 -20.97
C ALA A 337 -2.15 7.53 -20.47
N ARG A 338 -1.42 8.17 -21.40
CA ARG A 338 -0.32 9.08 -21.07
C ARG A 338 -0.82 10.30 -20.27
N ASP A 339 -1.88 10.94 -20.75
CA ASP A 339 -2.43 12.14 -20.10
C ASP A 339 -2.94 11.81 -18.69
N GLU A 340 -3.64 10.70 -18.53
CA GLU A 340 -4.14 10.22 -17.24
C GLU A 340 -3.02 9.82 -16.27
N LEU A 341 -1.96 9.19 -16.75
CA LEU A 341 -0.80 8.85 -15.92
C LEU A 341 -0.06 10.12 -15.45
N ILE A 342 0.00 11.17 -16.26
CA ILE A 342 0.55 12.46 -15.85
C ILE A 342 -0.32 13.11 -14.76
N GLU A 343 -1.64 13.07 -14.90
CA GLU A 343 -2.57 13.61 -13.90
C GLU A 343 -2.50 12.81 -12.59
N LEU A 344 -2.43 11.47 -12.67
CA LEU A 344 -2.22 10.61 -11.50
C LEU A 344 -0.90 10.88 -10.79
N ALA A 345 0.19 11.17 -11.52
CA ALA A 345 1.49 11.49 -10.92
C ALA A 345 1.39 12.75 -10.03
N ALA A 346 0.72 13.80 -10.50
CA ALA A 346 0.50 15.01 -9.73
C ALA A 346 -0.35 14.72 -8.47
N TYR A 347 -1.44 13.95 -8.62
CA TYR A 347 -2.31 13.61 -7.50
C TYR A 347 -1.60 12.79 -6.43
N VAL A 348 -0.82 11.77 -6.84
CA VAL A 348 -0.16 10.82 -5.94
C VAL A 348 0.93 11.48 -5.10
N SER A 349 1.70 12.40 -5.68
CA SER A 349 2.85 13.04 -5.01
C SER A 349 2.45 14.17 -4.05
N TRP A 350 1.35 14.86 -4.32
CA TRP A 350 0.96 16.06 -3.57
C TRP A 350 -0.34 15.92 -2.78
N ARG A 351 -0.86 14.70 -2.64
CA ARG A 351 -2.06 14.50 -1.85
C ARG A 351 -1.87 14.93 -0.40
N ALA A 352 -2.88 15.62 0.15
CA ALA A 352 -3.22 15.46 1.54
C ALA A 352 -4.11 14.22 1.65
N VAL A 353 -4.02 13.52 2.71
CA VAL A 353 -4.76 12.26 2.90
C VAL A 353 -6.23 12.42 2.66
#